data_ecdd885ca9f79c29dcdcd01821a4b692
#
_entry.id   ecdd885ca9f79c29dcdcd01821a4b692
#
_cell.length_a   1.000
_cell.length_b   1.000
_cell.length_c   1.000
_cell.angle_alpha   90.00
_cell.angle_beta   90.00
_cell.angle_gamma   90.00
#
_symmetry.space_group_name_H-M   'P 1'
#
loop_
_entity.id
_entity.type
_entity.pdbx_description
1 polymer ?
#
loop_
_entity_poly.entity_id
_entity_poly.type
_entity_poly.pdbx_seq_one_letter_code
_entity_poly.pdbx_strand_id
1 'polypeptide(L)'
;MTRRFVIAGGFLASLGLLAYLIGGHLTALLRIGAQLGWSYVAAAVLCALASYFMVGLVLREVLALLGHRLPLPVVLGIALVSTTVNYFVSTAGVSGFALKAHLLRKRQVPYATTVMAAVVSSAILYFILAVILGQGLIYLFMHLQGARIAIMEGIVGLGLLLGTAIILMVFVFNHKLRSRITRGAFHRLNRVVFSFSKREIPREEFEEFEHQLAAGLSTIHHHRGRLTKAIAFTGLDWVMAMLTLHFCLRAVGMPHIPVGYLIAGFSAGQATTLIPALPGGLGAMEGSIAATFSGLGLNWDDALMAVLLYRVAYYVIPGILSVFVFLGLKISEPDLMARTALETETLPEELKRKTRELEHYQPWPRAHRQGRN
;
A
#
# COMPACT_ATOMS: atom_id res chain seq x y z
N MET A 1 -5.01 3.25 -25.11
CA MET A 1 -3.97 4.29 -25.27
C MET A 1 -4.06 5.40 -24.23
N THR A 2 -5.21 5.95 -23.91
CA THR A 2 -5.45 7.05 -22.94
C THR A 2 -4.84 6.84 -21.54
N ARG A 3 -4.94 5.64 -20.95
CA ARG A 3 -4.44 5.37 -19.59
C ARG A 3 -2.91 5.49 -19.47
N ARG A 4 -2.15 5.07 -20.48
CA ARG A 4 -0.68 5.19 -20.48
C ARG A 4 -0.24 6.66 -20.57
N PHE A 5 -0.95 7.48 -21.34
CA PHE A 5 -0.68 8.91 -21.44
C PHE A 5 -1.01 9.66 -20.15
N VAL A 6 -2.07 9.31 -19.44
CA VAL A 6 -2.41 9.92 -18.14
C VAL A 6 -1.35 9.60 -17.08
N ILE A 7 -0.90 8.34 -17.00
CA ILE A 7 0.16 7.93 -16.05
C ILE A 7 1.50 8.62 -16.40
N ALA A 8 1.88 8.62 -17.67
CA ALA A 8 3.10 9.27 -18.11
C ALA A 8 3.04 10.80 -17.91
N GLY A 9 1.90 11.43 -18.20
CA GLY A 9 1.67 12.85 -17.96
C GLY A 9 1.74 13.23 -16.48
N GLY A 10 1.12 12.43 -15.60
CA GLY A 10 1.20 12.61 -14.15
C GLY A 10 2.63 12.47 -13.61
N PHE A 11 3.38 11.48 -14.12
CA PHE A 11 4.77 11.28 -13.75
C PHE A 11 5.66 12.46 -14.21
N LEU A 12 5.50 12.91 -15.45
CA LEU A 12 6.24 14.06 -15.98
C LEU A 12 5.89 15.35 -15.24
N ALA A 13 4.61 15.58 -14.93
CA ALA A 13 4.17 16.72 -14.15
C ALA A 13 4.76 16.70 -12.72
N SER A 14 4.80 15.51 -12.07
CA SER A 14 5.41 15.35 -10.75
C SER A 14 6.91 15.62 -10.76
N LEU A 15 7.63 15.11 -11.77
CA LEU A 15 9.07 15.38 -11.94
C LEU A 15 9.32 16.85 -12.27
N GLY A 16 8.50 17.47 -13.11
CA GLY A 16 8.59 18.88 -13.44
C GLY A 16 8.38 19.77 -12.22
N LEU A 17 7.38 19.47 -11.38
CA LEU A 17 7.14 20.19 -10.15
C LEU A 17 8.31 20.04 -9.16
N LEU A 18 8.82 18.82 -9.00
CA LEU A 18 9.98 18.57 -8.14
C LEU A 18 11.24 19.30 -8.66
N ALA A 19 11.49 19.24 -9.96
CA ALA A 19 12.61 19.97 -10.58
C ALA A 19 12.48 21.49 -10.42
N TYR A 20 11.27 22.03 -10.54
CA TYR A 20 10.99 23.44 -10.28
C TYR A 20 11.28 23.83 -8.83
N LEU A 21 10.80 23.05 -7.86
CA LEU A 21 11.04 23.27 -6.44
C LEU A 21 12.54 23.23 -6.09
N ILE A 22 13.27 22.27 -6.63
CA ILE A 22 14.72 22.13 -6.40
C ILE A 22 15.49 23.21 -7.13
N GLY A 23 15.17 23.49 -8.41
CA GLY A 23 15.92 24.40 -9.27
C GLY A 23 15.95 25.84 -8.76
N GLY A 24 14.82 26.33 -8.21
CA GLY A 24 14.74 27.67 -7.61
C GLY A 24 15.56 27.85 -6.32
N HIS A 25 15.91 26.75 -5.64
CA HIS A 25 16.55 26.76 -4.33
C HIS A 25 17.85 25.96 -4.26
N LEU A 26 18.42 25.57 -5.42
CA LEU A 26 19.53 24.62 -5.51
C LEU A 26 20.75 25.02 -4.69
N THR A 27 21.15 26.27 -4.73
CA THR A 27 22.33 26.77 -3.98
C THR A 27 22.13 26.71 -2.48
N ALA A 28 20.94 27.07 -2.00
CA ALA A 28 20.57 26.97 -0.59
C ALA A 28 20.54 25.49 -0.14
N LEU A 29 19.91 24.62 -0.93
CA LEU A 29 19.83 23.18 -0.64
C LEU A 29 21.20 22.51 -0.59
N LEU A 30 22.13 22.86 -1.51
CA LEU A 30 23.50 22.34 -1.48
C LEU A 30 24.26 22.79 -0.24
N ARG A 31 24.08 24.05 0.19
CA ARG A 31 24.71 24.57 1.40
C ARG A 31 24.19 23.86 2.64
N ILE A 32 22.88 23.71 2.79
CA ILE A 32 22.26 22.99 3.92
C ILE A 32 22.71 21.52 3.91
N GLY A 33 22.75 20.89 2.73
CA GLY A 33 23.18 19.50 2.54
C GLY A 33 24.62 19.25 3.02
N ALA A 34 25.51 20.23 2.89
CA ALA A 34 26.89 20.14 3.39
C ALA A 34 27.00 20.20 4.92
N GLN A 35 25.97 20.68 5.62
CA GLN A 35 25.97 20.88 7.07
C GLN A 35 25.02 19.92 7.82
N LEU A 36 24.60 18.81 7.16
CA LEU A 36 23.66 17.87 7.76
C LEU A 36 24.18 17.21 9.03
N GLY A 37 23.30 17.13 10.03
CA GLY A 37 23.54 16.35 11.23
C GLY A 37 23.39 14.85 10.99
N TRP A 38 24.46 14.15 10.62
CA TRP A 38 24.44 12.75 10.22
C TRP A 38 23.85 11.79 11.26
N SER A 39 23.98 12.09 12.55
CA SER A 39 23.33 11.31 13.62
C SER A 39 21.81 11.32 13.51
N TYR A 40 21.23 12.46 13.17
CA TYR A 40 19.78 12.59 12.94
C TYR A 40 19.36 11.95 11.62
N VAL A 41 20.20 11.99 10.58
CA VAL A 41 19.94 11.26 9.33
C VAL A 41 19.87 9.75 9.61
N ALA A 42 20.83 9.21 10.38
CA ALA A 42 20.80 7.81 10.79
C ALA A 42 19.55 7.46 11.61
N ALA A 43 19.15 8.33 12.55
CA ALA A 43 17.91 8.14 13.31
C ALA A 43 16.66 8.17 12.40
N ALA A 44 16.61 9.08 11.41
CA ALA A 44 15.53 9.11 10.42
C ALA A 44 15.43 7.81 9.63
N VAL A 45 16.56 7.27 9.13
CA VAL A 45 16.59 6.01 8.41
C VAL A 45 16.13 4.84 9.30
N LEU A 46 16.57 4.78 10.55
CA LEU A 46 16.13 3.75 11.49
C LEU A 46 14.62 3.82 11.75
N CYS A 47 14.06 5.01 11.93
CA CYS A 47 12.62 5.19 12.08
C CYS A 47 11.86 4.78 10.80
N ALA A 48 12.38 5.11 9.62
CA ALA A 48 11.80 4.69 8.35
C ALA A 48 11.78 3.15 8.23
N LEU A 49 12.89 2.47 8.52
CA LEU A 49 12.95 1.02 8.51
C LEU A 49 12.03 0.39 9.57
N ALA A 50 11.91 1.00 10.75
CA ALA A 50 10.97 0.57 11.79
C ALA A 50 9.52 0.70 11.33
N SER A 51 9.15 1.78 10.59
CA SER A 51 7.84 1.93 9.96
C SER A 51 7.53 0.75 9.02
N TYR A 52 8.42 0.42 8.08
CA TYR A 52 8.23 -0.72 7.19
C TYR A 52 8.14 -2.06 7.92
N PHE A 53 8.89 -2.20 9.03
CA PHE A 53 8.77 -3.36 9.90
C PHE A 53 7.36 -3.46 10.52
N MET A 54 6.78 -2.33 10.98
CA MET A 54 5.41 -2.30 11.50
C MET A 54 4.38 -2.65 10.42
N VAL A 55 4.54 -2.16 9.18
CA VAL A 55 3.68 -2.56 8.04
C VAL A 55 3.72 -4.08 7.82
N GLY A 56 4.88 -4.70 7.95
CA GLY A 56 5.01 -6.16 7.90
C GLY A 56 4.31 -6.87 9.05
N LEU A 57 4.38 -6.34 10.28
CA LEU A 57 3.64 -6.87 11.43
C LEU A 57 2.13 -6.75 11.25
N VAL A 58 1.63 -5.63 10.69
CA VAL A 58 0.22 -5.48 10.31
C VAL A 58 -0.20 -6.60 9.36
N LEU A 59 0.54 -6.81 8.29
CA LEU A 59 0.24 -7.88 7.33
C LEU A 59 0.24 -9.26 8.00
N ARG A 60 1.19 -9.53 8.90
CA ARG A 60 1.27 -10.79 9.66
C ARG A 60 0.03 -11.01 10.53
N GLU A 61 -0.38 -10.00 11.32
CA GLU A 61 -1.52 -10.14 12.22
C GLU A 61 -2.83 -10.27 11.43
N VAL A 62 -2.97 -9.54 10.31
CA VAL A 62 -4.16 -9.64 9.46
C VAL A 62 -4.23 -11.00 8.74
N LEU A 63 -3.11 -11.53 8.22
CA LEU A 63 -3.10 -12.88 7.64
C LEU A 63 -3.39 -13.95 8.70
N ALA A 64 -2.83 -13.81 9.91
CA ALA A 64 -3.08 -14.72 11.02
C ALA A 64 -4.52 -14.63 11.54
N LEU A 65 -5.16 -13.45 11.47
CA LEU A 65 -6.58 -13.24 11.72
C LEU A 65 -7.45 -14.04 10.73
N LEU A 66 -6.99 -14.12 9.48
CA LEU A 66 -7.66 -14.85 8.38
C LEU A 66 -7.25 -16.34 8.31
N GLY A 67 -6.58 -16.86 9.34
CA GLY A 67 -6.22 -18.28 9.46
C GLY A 67 -4.90 -18.69 8.80
N HIS A 68 -4.16 -17.75 8.20
CA HIS A 68 -2.90 -18.05 7.50
C HIS A 68 -1.70 -17.54 8.30
N ARG A 69 -0.76 -18.44 8.63
CA ARG A 69 0.47 -18.13 9.36
C ARG A 69 1.68 -18.35 8.46
N LEU A 70 2.34 -17.27 8.11
CA LEU A 70 3.60 -17.30 7.37
C LEU A 70 4.78 -16.92 8.28
N PRO A 71 6.01 -17.40 7.98
CA PRO A 71 7.24 -17.00 8.68
C PRO A 71 7.42 -15.47 8.62
N LEU A 72 7.85 -14.89 9.73
CA LEU A 72 8.03 -13.44 9.86
C LEU A 72 8.89 -12.82 8.74
N PRO A 73 10.09 -13.34 8.41
CA PRO A 73 10.92 -12.72 7.37
C PRO A 73 10.25 -12.69 5.99
N VAL A 74 9.44 -13.71 5.68
CA VAL A 74 8.69 -13.76 4.42
C VAL A 74 7.63 -12.67 4.37
N VAL A 75 6.87 -12.50 5.46
CA VAL A 75 5.80 -11.48 5.52
C VAL A 75 6.39 -10.07 5.49
N LEU A 76 7.49 -9.84 6.22
CA LEU A 76 8.22 -8.57 6.20
C LEU A 76 8.72 -8.25 4.79
N GLY A 77 9.31 -9.23 4.11
CA GLY A 77 9.78 -9.07 2.74
C GLY A 77 8.66 -8.76 1.75
N ILE A 78 7.54 -9.50 1.83
CA ILE A 78 6.36 -9.25 0.98
C ILE A 78 5.79 -7.85 1.25
N ALA A 79 5.69 -7.44 2.50
CA ALA A 79 5.20 -6.11 2.87
C ALA A 79 6.12 -5.02 2.34
N LEU A 80 7.43 -5.10 2.59
CA LEU A 80 8.42 -4.15 2.12
C LEU A 80 8.36 -3.98 0.60
N VAL A 81 8.46 -5.07 -0.15
CA VAL A 81 8.51 -5.04 -1.63
C VAL A 81 7.19 -4.50 -2.19
N SER A 82 6.04 -4.96 -1.69
CA SER A 82 4.73 -4.52 -2.21
C SER A 82 4.44 -3.06 -1.89
N THR A 83 4.83 -2.58 -0.71
CA THR A 83 4.66 -1.18 -0.30
C THR A 83 5.55 -0.26 -1.12
N THR A 84 6.81 -0.64 -1.31
CA THR A 84 7.77 0.12 -2.12
C THR A 84 7.30 0.23 -3.57
N VAL A 85 6.88 -0.87 -4.20
CA VAL A 85 6.34 -0.83 -5.57
C VAL A 85 5.13 0.08 -5.66
N ASN A 86 4.29 0.13 -4.63
CA ASN A 86 3.13 1.01 -4.61
C ASN A 86 3.51 2.50 -4.61
N TYR A 87 4.64 2.87 -4.00
CA TYR A 87 5.13 4.24 -4.00
C TYR A 87 5.77 4.66 -5.32
N PHE A 88 6.50 3.77 -5.99
CA PHE A 88 7.18 4.09 -7.24
C PHE A 88 6.29 3.96 -8.49
N VAL A 89 5.28 3.10 -8.44
CA VAL A 89 4.38 2.85 -9.58
C VAL A 89 3.02 3.46 -9.32
N SER A 90 2.74 4.57 -9.99
CA SER A 90 1.47 5.31 -9.85
C SER A 90 0.30 4.55 -10.48
N THR A 91 -0.31 3.66 -9.69
CA THR A 91 -1.49 2.88 -10.13
C THR A 91 -2.59 2.86 -9.07
N ALA A 92 -2.66 3.88 -8.24
CA ALA A 92 -3.65 3.95 -7.14
C ALA A 92 -3.65 2.68 -6.24
N GLY A 93 -2.46 2.15 -5.91
CA GLY A 93 -2.32 0.97 -5.05
C GLY A 93 -2.41 -0.39 -5.75
N VAL A 94 -2.82 -0.42 -7.02
CA VAL A 94 -3.05 -1.68 -7.76
C VAL A 94 -1.76 -2.47 -7.98
N SER A 95 -0.63 -1.81 -8.27
CA SER A 95 0.65 -2.48 -8.53
C SER A 95 1.19 -3.20 -7.30
N GLY A 96 1.20 -2.52 -6.15
CA GLY A 96 1.62 -3.11 -4.87
C GLY A 96 0.70 -4.25 -4.44
N PHE A 97 -0.63 -4.09 -4.62
CA PHE A 97 -1.59 -5.15 -4.36
C PHE A 97 -1.37 -6.37 -5.27
N ALA A 98 -1.21 -6.17 -6.58
CA ALA A 98 -1.00 -7.26 -7.54
C ALA A 98 0.27 -8.07 -7.21
N LEU A 99 1.37 -7.36 -6.86
CA LEU A 99 2.60 -8.01 -6.45
C LEU A 99 2.44 -8.76 -5.12
N LYS A 100 1.78 -8.14 -4.12
CA LYS A 100 1.46 -8.79 -2.84
C LYS A 100 0.65 -10.07 -3.07
N ALA A 101 -0.39 -10.00 -3.90
CA ALA A 101 -1.23 -11.15 -4.22
C ALA A 101 -0.45 -12.27 -4.93
N HIS A 102 0.42 -11.91 -5.87
CA HIS A 102 1.28 -12.87 -6.55
C HIS A 102 2.23 -13.59 -5.57
N LEU A 103 2.93 -12.83 -4.71
CA LEU A 103 3.88 -13.38 -3.74
C LEU A 103 3.19 -14.23 -2.65
N LEU A 104 1.99 -13.83 -2.20
CA LEU A 104 1.21 -14.59 -1.23
C LEU A 104 0.64 -15.88 -1.85
N ARG A 105 0.18 -15.85 -3.12
CA ARG A 105 -0.29 -17.03 -3.82
C ARG A 105 0.80 -18.10 -3.95
N LYS A 106 2.03 -17.69 -4.24
CA LYS A 106 3.19 -18.61 -4.26
C LYS A 106 3.46 -19.28 -2.90
N ARG A 107 2.91 -18.73 -1.82
CA ARG A 107 2.96 -19.28 -0.45
C ARG A 107 1.62 -19.94 -0.05
N GLN A 108 0.82 -20.37 -1.03
CA GLN A 108 -0.45 -21.06 -0.83
C GLN A 108 -1.53 -20.23 -0.09
N VAL A 109 -1.44 -18.91 -0.10
CA VAL A 109 -2.49 -18.04 0.42
C VAL A 109 -3.51 -17.76 -0.69
N PRO A 110 -4.80 -18.08 -0.48
CA PRO A 110 -5.85 -17.86 -1.48
C PRO A 110 -6.01 -16.38 -1.85
N TYR A 111 -6.47 -16.12 -3.08
CA TYR A 111 -6.75 -14.76 -3.53
C TYR A 111 -7.78 -14.05 -2.66
N ALA A 112 -8.83 -14.76 -2.25
CA ALA A 112 -9.86 -14.23 -1.35
C ALA A 112 -9.27 -13.71 -0.04
N THR A 113 -8.39 -14.50 0.59
CA THR A 113 -7.67 -14.10 1.80
C THR A 113 -6.81 -12.86 1.56
N THR A 114 -6.13 -12.77 0.41
CA THR A 114 -5.31 -11.60 0.08
C THR A 114 -6.15 -10.34 -0.10
N VAL A 115 -7.30 -10.44 -0.79
CA VAL A 115 -8.26 -9.32 -0.94
C VAL A 115 -8.79 -8.88 0.41
N MET A 116 -9.18 -9.84 1.27
CA MET A 116 -9.62 -9.53 2.63
C MET A 116 -8.54 -8.84 3.46
N ALA A 117 -7.31 -9.36 3.41
CA ALA A 117 -6.19 -8.75 4.11
C ALA A 117 -5.96 -7.31 3.63
N ALA A 118 -6.06 -7.05 2.32
CA ALA A 118 -5.95 -5.71 1.78
C ALA A 118 -7.08 -4.79 2.26
N VAL A 119 -8.33 -5.26 2.22
CA VAL A 119 -9.50 -4.47 2.67
C VAL A 119 -9.39 -4.12 4.15
N VAL A 120 -9.09 -5.09 5.01
CA VAL A 120 -8.95 -4.87 6.46
C VAL A 120 -7.79 -3.92 6.76
N SER A 121 -6.62 -4.16 6.17
CA SER A 121 -5.45 -3.29 6.36
C SER A 121 -5.72 -1.87 5.87
N SER A 122 -6.39 -1.70 4.72
CA SER A 122 -6.72 -0.37 4.18
C SER A 122 -7.76 0.35 5.04
N ALA A 123 -8.75 -0.36 5.59
CA ALA A 123 -9.74 0.24 6.49
C ALA A 123 -9.07 0.81 7.76
N ILE A 124 -8.17 0.04 8.38
CA ILE A 124 -7.40 0.48 9.55
C ILE A 124 -6.52 1.68 9.19
N LEU A 125 -5.78 1.58 8.07
CA LEU A 125 -4.87 2.64 7.60
C LEU A 125 -5.62 3.94 7.36
N TYR A 126 -6.72 3.93 6.60
CA TYR A 126 -7.49 5.14 6.29
C TYR A 126 -8.18 5.73 7.50
N PHE A 127 -8.60 4.89 8.45
CA PHE A 127 -9.17 5.39 9.70
C PHE A 127 -8.11 6.16 10.52
N ILE A 128 -6.91 5.60 10.70
CA ILE A 128 -5.83 6.27 11.44
C ILE A 128 -5.36 7.52 10.68
N LEU A 129 -5.21 7.44 9.36
CA LEU A 129 -4.84 8.60 8.54
C LEU A 129 -5.89 9.72 8.66
N ALA A 130 -7.18 9.39 8.69
CA ALA A 130 -8.24 10.39 8.89
C ALA A 130 -8.13 11.09 10.25
N VAL A 131 -7.77 10.36 11.32
CA VAL A 131 -7.51 10.95 12.64
C VAL A 131 -6.32 11.92 12.59
N ILE A 132 -5.21 11.51 11.95
CA ILE A 132 -4.01 12.35 11.81
C ILE A 132 -4.31 13.61 10.99
N LEU A 133 -5.01 13.47 9.87
CA LEU A 133 -5.42 14.61 9.04
C LEU A 133 -6.36 15.55 9.80
N GLY A 134 -7.32 14.99 10.54
CA GLY A 134 -8.21 15.79 11.38
C GLY A 134 -7.47 16.61 12.42
N GLN A 135 -6.50 15.99 13.10
CA GLN A 135 -5.64 16.72 14.07
C GLN A 135 -4.82 17.83 13.39
N GLY A 136 -4.21 17.53 12.22
CA GLY A 136 -3.47 18.52 11.45
C GLY A 136 -4.33 19.70 11.01
N LEU A 137 -5.55 19.43 10.52
CA LEU A 137 -6.51 20.48 10.13
C LEU A 137 -6.95 21.34 11.29
N ILE A 138 -7.29 20.74 12.44
CA ILE A 138 -7.66 21.49 13.65
C ILE A 138 -6.50 22.41 14.04
N TYR A 139 -5.27 21.89 14.01
CA TYR A 139 -4.10 22.67 14.35
C TYR A 139 -3.89 23.87 13.40
N LEU A 140 -4.00 23.64 12.09
CA LEU A 140 -3.88 24.71 11.08
C LEU A 140 -5.00 25.75 11.23
N PHE A 141 -6.22 25.31 11.50
CA PHE A 141 -7.34 26.20 11.72
C PHE A 141 -7.11 27.16 12.92
N MET A 142 -6.51 26.65 13.98
CA MET A 142 -6.23 27.43 15.20
C MET A 142 -5.09 28.44 15.02
N HIS A 143 -4.11 28.16 14.15
CA HIS A 143 -2.87 28.92 14.06
C HIS A 143 -2.70 29.75 12.78
N LEU A 144 -3.40 29.41 11.69
CA LEU A 144 -3.35 30.12 10.41
C LEU A 144 -4.64 30.92 10.16
N GLN A 145 -4.66 32.17 10.63
CA GLN A 145 -5.73 33.10 10.28
C GLN A 145 -5.59 33.50 8.81
N GLY A 146 -6.50 33.01 7.94
CA GLY A 146 -6.54 33.36 6.52
C GLY A 146 -6.42 32.19 5.54
N ALA A 147 -6.07 31.00 5.99
CA ALA A 147 -5.90 29.82 5.13
C ALA A 147 -7.25 29.13 4.77
N ARG A 148 -8.28 29.88 4.45
CA ARG A 148 -9.65 29.34 4.15
C ARG A 148 -9.64 28.26 3.07
N ILE A 149 -8.84 28.42 2.02
CA ILE A 149 -8.75 27.49 0.90
C ILE A 149 -8.12 26.16 1.36
N ALA A 150 -6.97 26.23 2.06
CA ALA A 150 -6.29 25.03 2.58
C ALA A 150 -7.15 24.25 3.58
N ILE A 151 -7.95 24.97 4.38
CA ILE A 151 -8.92 24.37 5.31
C ILE A 151 -10.04 23.66 4.55
N MET A 152 -10.61 24.27 3.51
CA MET A 152 -11.64 23.66 2.70
C MET A 152 -11.14 22.41 1.98
N GLU A 153 -9.96 22.46 1.37
CA GLU A 153 -9.31 21.31 0.74
C GLU A 153 -9.08 20.17 1.75
N GLY A 154 -8.63 20.52 2.95
CA GLY A 154 -8.43 19.56 4.02
C GLY A 154 -9.72 18.94 4.54
N ILE A 155 -10.81 19.69 4.66
CA ILE A 155 -12.15 19.17 5.03
C ILE A 155 -12.66 18.20 3.96
N VAL A 156 -12.50 18.54 2.68
CA VAL A 156 -12.86 17.67 1.57
C VAL A 156 -12.02 16.39 1.59
N GLY A 157 -10.69 16.49 1.77
CA GLY A 157 -9.80 15.35 1.87
C GLY A 157 -10.14 14.45 3.06
N LEU A 158 -10.42 15.02 4.22
CA LEU A 158 -10.85 14.29 5.41
C LEU A 158 -12.21 13.60 5.16
N GLY A 159 -13.15 14.29 4.54
CA GLY A 159 -14.46 13.72 4.17
C GLY A 159 -14.34 12.53 3.22
N LEU A 160 -13.48 12.62 2.21
CA LEU A 160 -13.19 11.53 1.29
C LEU A 160 -12.55 10.33 2.00
N LEU A 161 -11.60 10.57 2.91
CA LEU A 161 -10.95 9.51 3.68
C LEU A 161 -11.91 8.81 4.63
N LEU A 162 -12.67 9.57 5.41
CA LEU A 162 -13.67 9.01 6.31
C LEU A 162 -14.76 8.28 5.52
N GLY A 163 -15.21 8.83 4.40
CA GLY A 163 -16.15 8.18 3.50
C GLY A 163 -15.60 6.84 2.99
N THR A 164 -14.36 6.83 2.52
CA THR A 164 -13.70 5.59 2.06
C THR A 164 -13.51 4.59 3.20
N ALA A 165 -13.08 5.02 4.38
CA ALA A 165 -12.94 4.16 5.56
C ALA A 165 -14.29 3.56 5.98
N ILE A 166 -15.34 4.36 5.98
CA ILE A 166 -16.72 3.91 6.29
C ILE A 166 -17.19 2.90 5.25
N ILE A 167 -17.00 3.17 3.95
CA ILE A 167 -17.37 2.24 2.87
C ILE A 167 -16.64 0.91 3.03
N LEU A 168 -15.34 0.93 3.32
CA LEU A 168 -14.56 -0.29 3.57
C LEU A 168 -15.04 -1.01 4.82
N MET A 169 -15.35 -0.30 5.89
CA MET A 169 -15.88 -0.87 7.13
C MET A 169 -17.26 -1.49 6.89
N VAL A 170 -18.15 -0.80 6.18
CA VAL A 170 -19.48 -1.33 5.82
C VAL A 170 -19.34 -2.55 4.89
N PHE A 171 -18.40 -2.54 3.96
CA PHE A 171 -18.09 -3.71 3.11
C PHE A 171 -17.67 -4.92 3.95
N VAL A 172 -16.84 -4.71 4.97
CA VAL A 172 -16.41 -5.78 5.91
C VAL A 172 -17.58 -6.31 6.73
N PHE A 173 -18.41 -5.45 7.29
CA PHE A 173 -19.45 -5.85 8.26
C PHE A 173 -20.82 -6.13 7.65
N ASN A 174 -21.15 -5.62 6.46
CA ASN A 174 -22.46 -5.79 5.84
C ASN A 174 -22.44 -6.84 4.72
N HIS A 175 -22.92 -8.05 5.05
CA HIS A 175 -22.97 -9.18 4.12
C HIS A 175 -23.78 -8.88 2.84
N LYS A 176 -24.93 -8.18 2.93
CA LYS A 176 -25.80 -7.90 1.79
C LYS A 176 -25.13 -6.93 0.79
N LEU A 177 -24.47 -5.90 1.32
CA LEU A 177 -23.78 -4.92 0.49
C LEU A 177 -22.53 -5.53 -0.15
N ARG A 178 -21.77 -6.33 0.60
CA ARG A 178 -20.60 -7.05 0.12
C ARG A 178 -20.94 -7.95 -1.07
N SER A 179 -21.93 -8.84 -0.92
CA SER A 179 -22.36 -9.74 -2.00
C SER A 179 -22.83 -8.98 -3.24
N ARG A 180 -23.52 -7.85 -3.07
CA ARG A 180 -23.94 -7.00 -4.19
C ARG A 180 -22.73 -6.36 -4.91
N ILE A 181 -21.74 -5.86 -4.15
CA ILE A 181 -20.52 -5.23 -4.70
C ILE A 181 -19.65 -6.29 -5.39
N THR A 182 -19.42 -7.45 -4.76
CA THR A 182 -18.59 -8.51 -5.35
C THR A 182 -19.20 -9.08 -6.62
N ARG A 183 -20.50 -9.31 -6.67
CA ARG A 183 -21.20 -9.72 -7.90
C ARG A 183 -21.14 -8.67 -9.00
N GLY A 184 -21.35 -7.40 -8.66
CA GLY A 184 -21.21 -6.31 -9.62
C GLY A 184 -19.78 -6.15 -10.16
N ALA A 185 -18.78 -6.29 -9.30
CA ALA A 185 -17.37 -6.29 -9.69
C ALA A 185 -17.02 -7.50 -10.56
N PHE A 186 -17.51 -8.69 -10.23
CA PHE A 186 -17.33 -9.90 -11.03
C PHE A 186 -17.88 -9.75 -12.45
N HIS A 187 -19.12 -9.26 -12.60
CA HIS A 187 -19.70 -9.04 -13.91
C HIS A 187 -18.91 -8.03 -14.75
N ARG A 188 -18.38 -6.97 -14.13
CA ARG A 188 -17.53 -5.99 -14.82
C ARG A 188 -16.18 -6.60 -15.20
N LEU A 189 -15.55 -7.31 -14.26
CA LEU A 189 -14.26 -7.97 -14.47
C LEU A 189 -14.38 -9.04 -15.55
N ASN A 190 -15.41 -9.87 -15.50
CA ASN A 190 -15.64 -10.92 -16.48
C ASN A 190 -15.84 -10.33 -17.89
N ARG A 191 -16.56 -9.21 -18.01
CA ARG A 191 -16.71 -8.47 -19.28
C ARG A 191 -15.36 -7.95 -19.79
N VAL A 192 -14.51 -7.43 -18.91
CA VAL A 192 -13.17 -6.93 -19.27
C VAL A 192 -12.26 -8.09 -19.66
N VAL A 193 -12.24 -9.18 -18.88
CA VAL A 193 -11.43 -10.37 -19.16
C VAL A 193 -11.87 -11.01 -20.47
N PHE A 194 -13.18 -11.13 -20.72
CA PHE A 194 -13.73 -11.63 -21.97
C PHE A 194 -13.34 -10.77 -23.17
N SER A 195 -13.31 -9.44 -23.00
CA SER A 195 -12.88 -8.51 -24.07
C SER A 195 -11.42 -8.69 -24.46
N PHE A 196 -10.53 -9.04 -23.51
CA PHE A 196 -9.09 -9.19 -23.74
C PHE A 196 -8.65 -10.63 -24.00
N SER A 197 -9.23 -11.60 -23.31
CA SER A 197 -8.76 -13.00 -23.31
C SER A 197 -9.73 -13.99 -23.97
N LYS A 198 -10.95 -13.55 -24.33
CA LYS A 198 -12.06 -14.41 -24.83
C LYS A 198 -12.35 -15.63 -23.94
N ARG A 199 -11.93 -15.59 -22.67
CA ARG A 199 -12.23 -16.61 -21.66
C ARG A 199 -13.14 -16.00 -20.59
N GLU A 200 -14.15 -16.76 -20.19
CA GLU A 200 -15.02 -16.42 -19.07
C GLU A 200 -14.42 -17.02 -17.78
N ILE A 201 -14.54 -16.28 -16.68
CA ILE A 201 -14.20 -16.82 -15.36
C ILE A 201 -15.34 -17.73 -14.93
N PRO A 202 -15.08 -19.01 -14.57
CA PRO A 202 -16.11 -19.95 -14.15
C PRO A 202 -16.89 -19.42 -12.94
N ARG A 203 -18.20 -19.63 -12.92
CA ARG A 203 -19.05 -19.20 -11.79
C ARG A 203 -18.68 -19.91 -10.50
N GLU A 204 -18.25 -21.16 -10.60
CA GLU A 204 -17.81 -21.98 -9.45
C GLU A 204 -16.62 -21.34 -8.72
N GLU A 205 -15.62 -20.83 -9.45
CA GLU A 205 -14.49 -20.10 -8.86
C GLU A 205 -14.92 -18.82 -8.14
N PHE A 206 -15.97 -18.17 -8.64
CA PHE A 206 -16.52 -16.97 -8.00
C PHE A 206 -17.33 -17.31 -6.75
N GLU A 207 -18.14 -18.35 -6.75
CA GLU A 207 -18.91 -18.80 -5.60
C GLU A 207 -17.98 -19.28 -4.49
N GLU A 208 -16.92 -20.01 -4.82
CA GLU A 208 -15.86 -20.37 -3.88
C GLU A 208 -15.15 -19.15 -3.29
N PHE A 209 -14.82 -18.17 -4.14
CA PHE A 209 -14.26 -16.89 -3.70
C PHE A 209 -15.20 -16.15 -2.74
N GLU A 210 -16.50 -16.05 -3.04
CA GLU A 210 -17.51 -15.39 -2.18
C GLU A 210 -17.66 -16.13 -0.84
N HIS A 211 -17.62 -17.46 -0.85
CA HIS A 211 -17.68 -18.28 0.35
C HIS A 211 -16.42 -18.12 1.21
N GLN A 212 -15.23 -18.16 0.63
CA GLN A 212 -13.98 -17.93 1.35
C GLN A 212 -13.91 -16.52 1.93
N LEU A 213 -14.43 -15.52 1.20
CA LEU A 213 -14.54 -14.14 1.66
C LEU A 213 -15.47 -14.04 2.89
N ALA A 214 -16.58 -14.74 2.88
CA ALA A 214 -17.53 -14.78 3.98
C ALA A 214 -16.97 -15.49 5.22
N ALA A 215 -16.29 -16.62 5.02
CA ALA A 215 -15.66 -17.40 6.09
C ALA A 215 -14.53 -16.61 6.77
N GLY A 216 -13.69 -15.90 6.00
CA GLY A 216 -12.64 -15.03 6.54
C GLY A 216 -13.19 -13.94 7.46
N LEU A 217 -14.34 -13.36 7.11
CA LEU A 217 -14.97 -12.30 7.92
C LEU A 217 -15.59 -12.78 9.22
N SER A 218 -16.18 -13.98 9.24
CA SER A 218 -16.71 -14.55 10.47
C SER A 218 -15.60 -14.78 11.51
N THR A 219 -14.41 -15.10 11.05
CA THR A 219 -13.22 -15.31 11.89
C THR A 219 -12.73 -14.02 12.56
N ILE A 220 -12.94 -12.84 11.92
CA ILE A 220 -12.56 -11.54 12.48
C ILE A 220 -13.30 -11.25 13.79
N HIS A 221 -14.57 -11.59 13.88
CA HIS A 221 -15.39 -11.38 15.08
C HIS A 221 -14.89 -12.15 16.30
N HIS A 222 -14.28 -13.32 16.10
CA HIS A 222 -13.80 -14.18 17.18
C HIS A 222 -12.38 -13.84 17.67
N HIS A 223 -11.59 -13.08 16.90
CA HIS A 223 -10.18 -12.80 17.19
C HIS A 223 -9.86 -11.31 17.40
N ARG A 224 -10.66 -10.62 18.22
CA ARG A 224 -10.52 -9.15 18.48
C ARG A 224 -9.11 -8.74 18.91
N GLY A 225 -8.39 -9.56 19.66
CA GLY A 225 -7.02 -9.24 20.10
C GLY A 225 -6.01 -9.10 18.98
N ARG A 226 -6.16 -9.83 17.85
CA ARG A 226 -5.29 -9.66 16.67
C ARG A 226 -5.61 -8.39 15.92
N LEU A 227 -6.88 -8.02 15.83
CA LEU A 227 -7.31 -6.76 15.22
C LEU A 227 -6.74 -5.56 15.98
N THR A 228 -6.80 -5.60 17.33
CA THR A 228 -6.21 -4.57 18.19
C THR A 228 -4.70 -4.46 17.96
N LYS A 229 -3.97 -5.58 17.82
CA LYS A 229 -2.54 -5.56 17.47
C LYS A 229 -2.29 -4.93 16.11
N ALA A 230 -3.09 -5.28 15.08
CA ALA A 230 -2.95 -4.67 13.76
C ALA A 230 -3.20 -3.17 13.80
N ILE A 231 -4.19 -2.68 14.55
CA ILE A 231 -4.46 -1.25 14.76
C ILE A 231 -3.26 -0.59 15.48
N ALA A 232 -2.74 -1.20 16.54
CA ALA A 232 -1.60 -0.67 17.27
C ALA A 232 -0.33 -0.57 16.40
N PHE A 233 -0.04 -1.61 15.62
CA PHE A 233 1.10 -1.60 14.68
C PHE A 233 0.92 -0.57 13.56
N THR A 234 -0.31 -0.36 13.05
CA THR A 234 -0.56 0.71 12.08
C THR A 234 -0.38 2.09 12.72
N GLY A 235 -0.83 2.28 13.96
CA GLY A 235 -0.56 3.53 14.69
C GLY A 235 0.93 3.78 14.90
N LEU A 236 1.69 2.75 15.29
CA LEU A 236 3.14 2.83 15.43
C LEU A 236 3.85 3.11 14.10
N ASP A 237 3.39 2.53 13.00
CA ASP A 237 3.87 2.83 11.65
C ASP A 237 3.78 4.34 11.36
N TRP A 238 2.63 4.95 11.59
CA TRP A 238 2.44 6.39 11.39
C TRP A 238 3.29 7.25 12.33
N VAL A 239 3.46 6.82 13.59
CA VAL A 239 4.37 7.50 14.53
C VAL A 239 5.81 7.42 14.03
N MET A 240 6.28 6.26 13.56
CA MET A 240 7.64 6.12 13.00
C MET A 240 7.82 6.96 11.73
N ALA A 241 6.81 7.05 10.86
CA ALA A 241 6.84 7.91 9.69
C ALA A 241 6.94 9.41 10.07
N MET A 242 6.18 9.85 11.07
CA MET A 242 6.29 11.22 11.58
C MET A 242 7.64 11.49 12.26
N LEU A 243 8.17 10.53 13.04
CA LEU A 243 9.50 10.63 13.64
C LEU A 243 10.59 10.68 12.57
N THR A 244 10.44 9.98 11.45
CA THR A 244 11.35 10.11 10.30
C THR A 244 11.41 11.56 9.83
N LEU A 245 10.26 12.20 9.61
CA LEU A 245 10.21 13.63 9.24
C LEU A 245 10.80 14.53 10.33
N HIS A 246 10.48 14.26 11.60
CA HIS A 246 11.05 15.02 12.74
C HIS A 246 12.58 14.97 12.74
N PHE A 247 13.18 13.77 12.59
CA PHE A 247 14.63 13.67 12.57
C PHE A 247 15.25 14.28 11.30
N CYS A 248 14.55 14.29 10.16
CA CYS A 248 15.00 15.03 8.98
C CYS A 248 15.03 16.54 9.22
N LEU A 249 14.02 17.10 9.90
CA LEU A 249 13.99 18.51 10.31
C LEU A 249 15.14 18.83 11.28
N ARG A 250 15.43 17.92 12.21
CA ARG A 250 16.60 18.04 13.12
C ARG A 250 17.92 17.99 12.37
N ALA A 251 18.03 17.15 11.36
CA ALA A 251 19.23 16.99 10.56
C ALA A 251 19.62 18.24 9.78
N VAL A 252 18.65 19.04 9.37
CA VAL A 252 18.89 20.34 8.71
C VAL A 252 19.08 21.50 9.67
N GLY A 253 19.17 21.24 10.99
CA GLY A 253 19.50 22.25 11.99
C GLY A 253 18.30 22.91 12.67
N MET A 254 17.06 22.43 12.46
CA MET A 254 15.87 22.94 13.15
C MET A 254 15.74 22.32 14.57
N PRO A 255 16.05 23.07 15.66
CA PRO A 255 16.20 22.43 16.97
C PRO A 255 14.90 22.13 17.72
N HIS A 256 13.90 22.96 17.61
CA HIS A 256 12.64 22.85 18.37
C HIS A 256 11.43 23.07 17.46
N ILE A 257 10.85 21.96 17.01
CA ILE A 257 9.60 22.03 16.25
C ILE A 257 8.49 21.50 17.15
N PRO A 258 7.47 22.31 17.44
CA PRO A 258 6.29 21.87 18.19
C PRO A 258 5.63 20.67 17.50
N VAL A 259 5.15 19.71 18.29
CA VAL A 259 4.50 18.49 17.75
C VAL A 259 3.32 18.85 16.85
N GLY A 260 2.59 19.93 17.16
CA GLY A 260 1.50 20.42 16.30
C GLY A 260 1.96 20.85 14.91
N TYR A 261 3.14 21.49 14.77
CA TYR A 261 3.72 21.82 13.46
C TYR A 261 4.06 20.57 12.68
N LEU A 262 4.66 19.59 13.36
CA LEU A 262 5.00 18.31 12.74
C LEU A 262 3.76 17.58 12.23
N ILE A 263 2.70 17.49 13.05
CA ILE A 263 1.43 16.85 12.64
C ILE A 263 0.81 17.63 11.48
N ALA A 264 0.78 18.95 11.51
CA ALA A 264 0.20 19.78 10.46
C ALA A 264 0.94 19.61 9.13
N GLY A 265 2.27 19.73 9.11
CA GLY A 265 3.09 19.54 7.92
C GLY A 265 3.00 18.12 7.37
N PHE A 266 3.10 17.11 8.25
CA PHE A 266 2.96 15.72 7.85
C PHE A 266 1.58 15.44 7.25
N SER A 267 0.50 15.93 7.87
CA SER A 267 -0.88 15.80 7.38
C SER A 267 -1.06 16.42 6.00
N ALA A 268 -0.56 17.64 5.79
CA ALA A 268 -0.62 18.32 4.51
C ALA A 268 0.07 17.50 3.41
N GLY A 269 1.25 16.96 3.71
CA GLY A 269 1.96 16.09 2.78
C GLY A 269 1.21 14.79 2.48
N GLN A 270 0.65 14.15 3.51
CA GLN A 270 -0.10 12.90 3.32
C GLN A 270 -1.40 13.11 2.53
N ALA A 271 -2.06 14.26 2.68
CA ALA A 271 -3.24 14.58 1.89
C ALA A 271 -2.97 14.55 0.38
N THR A 272 -1.78 14.98 -0.07
CA THR A 272 -1.41 14.96 -1.49
C THR A 272 -1.20 13.55 -2.03
N THR A 273 -0.85 12.57 -1.19
CA THR A 273 -0.68 11.17 -1.61
C THR A 273 -2.00 10.50 -1.99
N LEU A 274 -3.14 11.10 -1.61
CA LEU A 274 -4.47 10.64 -2.01
C LEU A 274 -4.79 10.93 -3.48
N ILE A 275 -4.00 11.79 -4.14
CA ILE A 275 -4.15 12.10 -5.56
C ILE A 275 -3.54 10.95 -6.38
N PRO A 276 -4.35 10.10 -7.02
CA PRO A 276 -3.86 8.86 -7.63
C PRO A 276 -2.99 9.08 -8.88
N ALA A 277 -2.97 10.31 -9.42
CA ALA A 277 -2.19 10.66 -10.60
C ALA A 277 -0.70 10.92 -10.29
N LEU A 278 -0.37 11.20 -9.03
CA LEU A 278 0.98 11.57 -8.60
C LEU A 278 1.69 10.38 -7.96
N PRO A 279 2.75 9.80 -8.57
CA PRO A 279 3.47 8.67 -7.99
C PRO A 279 4.08 9.06 -6.64
N GLY A 280 3.59 8.40 -5.57
CA GLY A 280 4.02 8.71 -4.20
C GLY A 280 3.85 10.18 -3.79
N GLY A 281 2.99 10.95 -4.48
CA GLY A 281 2.80 12.38 -4.22
C GLY A 281 4.02 13.25 -4.57
N LEU A 282 4.90 12.80 -5.50
CA LEU A 282 6.12 13.52 -5.88
C LEU A 282 5.82 14.97 -6.29
N GLY A 283 6.61 15.91 -5.77
CA GLY A 283 6.48 17.34 -5.98
C GLY A 283 5.38 17.97 -5.12
N ALA A 284 4.19 17.41 -5.10
CA ALA A 284 3.08 17.93 -4.33
C ALA A 284 3.26 17.74 -2.82
N MET A 285 3.76 16.60 -2.37
CA MET A 285 4.02 16.34 -0.96
C MET A 285 5.12 17.26 -0.43
N GLU A 286 6.21 17.41 -1.18
CA GLU A 286 7.33 18.27 -0.81
C GLU A 286 6.88 19.72 -0.71
N GLY A 287 6.18 20.20 -1.74
CA GLY A 287 5.65 21.56 -1.75
C GLY A 287 4.64 21.81 -0.63
N SER A 288 3.72 20.87 -0.37
CA SER A 288 2.72 21.00 0.69
C SER A 288 3.33 21.05 2.10
N ILE A 289 4.29 20.16 2.38
CA ILE A 289 4.97 20.16 3.69
C ILE A 289 5.78 21.43 3.88
N ALA A 290 6.59 21.82 2.87
CA ALA A 290 7.40 23.04 2.93
C ALA A 290 6.52 24.29 3.06
N ALA A 291 5.42 24.39 2.28
CA ALA A 291 4.48 25.49 2.37
C ALA A 291 3.79 25.57 3.75
N THR A 292 3.40 24.42 4.32
CA THR A 292 2.80 24.37 5.66
C THR A 292 3.79 24.85 6.71
N PHE A 293 5.02 24.38 6.70
CA PHE A 293 6.03 24.81 7.65
C PHE A 293 6.40 26.29 7.46
N SER A 294 6.50 26.77 6.23
CA SER A 294 6.75 28.18 5.94
C SER A 294 5.59 29.06 6.41
N GLY A 295 4.35 28.63 6.22
CA GLY A 295 3.17 29.32 6.74
C GLY A 295 3.12 29.37 8.27
N LEU A 296 3.76 28.42 8.94
CA LEU A 296 3.94 28.39 10.40
C LEU A 296 5.19 29.13 10.87
N GLY A 297 5.88 29.86 9.99
CA GLY A 297 7.02 30.73 10.32
C GLY A 297 8.38 30.06 10.24
N LEU A 298 8.49 28.83 9.69
CA LEU A 298 9.78 28.18 9.46
C LEU A 298 10.36 28.61 8.11
N ASN A 299 11.70 28.50 7.96
CA ASN A 299 12.35 28.81 6.70
C ASN A 299 11.95 27.79 5.62
N TRP A 300 11.62 28.29 4.42
CA TRP A 300 11.19 27.44 3.30
C TRP A 300 12.29 26.47 2.83
N ASP A 301 13.55 26.95 2.71
CA ASP A 301 14.65 26.15 2.19
C ASP A 301 15.01 25.01 3.15
N ASP A 302 15.02 25.29 4.45
CA ASP A 302 15.26 24.27 5.49
C ASP A 302 14.12 23.24 5.49
N ALA A 303 12.88 23.69 5.41
CA ALA A 303 11.72 22.81 5.34
C ALA A 303 11.74 21.92 4.09
N LEU A 304 12.04 22.51 2.91
CA LEU A 304 12.13 21.77 1.65
C LEU A 304 13.27 20.74 1.72
N MET A 305 14.45 21.12 2.22
CA MET A 305 15.57 20.18 2.37
C MET A 305 15.25 19.04 3.32
N ALA A 306 14.57 19.31 4.44
CA ALA A 306 14.15 18.26 5.37
C ALA A 306 13.18 17.26 4.70
N VAL A 307 12.26 17.73 3.87
CA VAL A 307 11.31 16.86 3.16
C VAL A 307 12.01 16.07 2.05
N LEU A 308 12.97 16.65 1.35
CA LEU A 308 13.80 15.92 0.40
C LEU A 308 14.61 14.81 1.08
N LEU A 309 15.17 15.11 2.26
CA LEU A 309 15.86 14.12 3.08
C LEU A 309 14.90 13.01 3.58
N TYR A 310 13.66 13.39 3.94
CA TYR A 310 12.62 12.44 4.27
C TYR A 310 12.31 11.51 3.10
N ARG A 311 12.28 12.02 1.86
CA ARG A 311 12.12 11.17 0.67
C ARG A 311 13.25 10.16 0.54
N VAL A 312 14.49 10.58 0.75
CA VAL A 312 15.63 9.67 0.70
C VAL A 312 15.50 8.59 1.78
N ALA A 313 15.25 8.98 3.02
CA ALA A 313 15.19 8.07 4.16
C ALA A 313 13.99 7.11 4.07
N TYR A 314 12.81 7.60 3.68
CA TYR A 314 11.55 6.83 3.76
C TYR A 314 11.17 6.11 2.47
N TYR A 315 11.64 6.59 1.29
CA TYR A 315 11.28 5.99 -0.01
C TYR A 315 12.47 5.37 -0.71
N VAL A 316 13.59 6.12 -0.85
CA VAL A 316 14.72 5.66 -1.68
C VAL A 316 15.47 4.52 -0.99
N ILE A 317 15.84 4.67 0.28
CA ILE A 317 16.60 3.65 1.02
C ILE A 317 15.80 2.33 1.15
N PRO A 318 14.53 2.33 1.61
CA PRO A 318 13.73 1.11 1.60
C PRO A 318 13.46 0.59 0.19
N GLY A 319 13.40 1.48 -0.83
CA GLY A 319 13.30 1.12 -2.24
C GLY A 319 14.46 0.26 -2.70
N ILE A 320 15.68 0.70 -2.45
CA ILE A 320 16.89 -0.05 -2.78
C ILE A 320 16.91 -1.39 -2.03
N LEU A 321 16.61 -1.37 -0.72
CA LEU A 321 16.57 -2.58 0.10
C LEU A 321 15.51 -3.58 -0.43
N SER A 322 14.37 -3.08 -0.92
CA SER A 322 13.29 -3.93 -1.44
C SER A 322 13.71 -4.74 -2.67
N VAL A 323 14.64 -4.24 -3.49
CA VAL A 323 15.17 -4.98 -4.65
C VAL A 323 15.93 -6.22 -4.18
N PHE A 324 16.82 -6.08 -3.19
CA PHE A 324 17.58 -7.21 -2.63
C PHE A 324 16.67 -8.21 -1.93
N VAL A 325 15.70 -7.71 -1.16
CA VAL A 325 14.72 -8.56 -0.48
C VAL A 325 13.84 -9.31 -1.49
N PHE A 326 13.44 -8.68 -2.60
CA PHE A 326 12.70 -9.34 -3.65
C PHE A 326 13.47 -10.48 -4.31
N LEU A 327 14.76 -10.27 -4.59
CA LEU A 327 15.65 -11.33 -5.10
C LEU A 327 15.75 -12.48 -4.10
N GLY A 328 15.92 -12.18 -2.80
CA GLY A 328 15.92 -13.18 -1.73
C GLY A 328 14.62 -13.97 -1.64
N LEU A 329 13.48 -13.31 -1.74
CA LEU A 329 12.16 -13.96 -1.76
C LEU A 329 11.98 -14.89 -2.97
N LYS A 330 12.50 -14.48 -4.13
CA LYS A 330 12.45 -15.29 -5.36
C LYS A 330 13.32 -16.54 -5.25
N ILE A 331 14.49 -16.44 -4.64
CA ILE A 331 15.41 -17.59 -4.41
C ILE A 331 14.82 -18.53 -3.36
N SER A 332 14.15 -18.01 -2.34
CA SER A 332 13.54 -18.77 -1.25
C SER A 332 12.12 -19.30 -1.61
N GLU A 333 11.70 -19.21 -2.87
CA GLU A 333 10.44 -19.80 -3.31
C GLU A 333 10.52 -21.32 -3.11
N PRO A 334 9.51 -21.94 -2.45
CA PRO A 334 9.43 -23.39 -2.41
C PRO A 334 9.31 -23.87 -3.85
N ASP A 335 10.19 -24.74 -4.24
CA ASP A 335 10.10 -25.39 -5.56
C ASP A 335 8.88 -26.32 -5.54
N LEU A 336 7.72 -25.74 -5.94
CA LEU A 336 6.45 -26.45 -5.98
C LEU A 336 6.54 -27.68 -6.89
N MET A 337 7.37 -27.62 -7.95
CA MET A 337 7.62 -28.74 -8.82
C MET A 337 8.38 -29.87 -8.11
N ALA A 338 9.40 -29.51 -7.30
CA ALA A 338 10.15 -30.51 -6.53
C ALA A 338 9.29 -31.15 -5.43
N ARG A 339 8.43 -30.38 -4.76
CA ARG A 339 7.49 -30.94 -3.77
C ARG A 339 6.41 -31.80 -4.40
N THR A 340 5.81 -31.37 -5.50
CA THR A 340 4.82 -32.17 -6.23
C THR A 340 5.46 -33.46 -6.75
N ALA A 341 6.72 -33.41 -7.21
CA ALA A 341 7.47 -34.61 -7.61
C ALA A 341 7.72 -35.55 -6.43
N LEU A 342 8.15 -35.02 -5.27
CA LEU A 342 8.36 -35.82 -4.05
C LEU A 342 7.06 -36.36 -3.47
N GLU A 343 5.98 -35.59 -3.46
CA GLU A 343 4.64 -36.06 -3.04
C GLU A 343 4.10 -37.13 -4.00
N THR A 344 4.34 -36.99 -5.31
CA THR A 344 3.97 -37.99 -6.31
C THR A 344 4.81 -39.26 -6.15
N GLU A 345 6.08 -39.14 -5.78
CA GLU A 345 6.98 -40.27 -5.55
C GLU A 345 6.63 -41.06 -4.29
N THR A 346 6.08 -40.39 -3.27
CA THR A 346 5.64 -41.02 -2.00
C THR A 346 4.21 -41.55 -2.02
N LEU A 347 3.44 -41.32 -3.10
CA LEU A 347 2.09 -41.85 -3.24
C LEU A 347 2.13 -43.37 -3.48
N PRO A 348 1.19 -44.12 -2.87
CA PRO A 348 0.99 -45.54 -3.18
C PRO A 348 0.78 -45.74 -4.70
N GLU A 349 1.32 -46.83 -5.25
CA GLU A 349 1.30 -47.10 -6.70
C GLU A 349 -0.13 -47.09 -7.32
N GLU A 350 -1.13 -47.48 -6.56
CA GLU A 350 -2.55 -47.37 -6.99
C GLU A 350 -3.01 -45.93 -7.23
N LEU A 351 -2.59 -44.98 -6.37
CA LEU A 351 -2.92 -43.57 -6.54
C LEU A 351 -2.11 -42.96 -7.69
N LYS A 352 -0.84 -43.33 -7.87
CA LYS A 352 -0.04 -42.92 -9.03
C LYS A 352 -0.67 -43.35 -10.37
N ARG A 353 -1.24 -44.57 -10.40
CA ARG A 353 -1.95 -45.05 -11.58
C ARG A 353 -3.20 -44.25 -11.86
N LYS A 354 -4.02 -43.96 -10.85
CA LYS A 354 -5.22 -43.12 -10.99
C LYS A 354 -4.91 -41.69 -11.44
N THR A 355 -3.84 -41.10 -10.93
CA THR A 355 -3.43 -39.77 -11.36
C THR A 355 -3.01 -39.73 -12.82
N ARG A 356 -2.27 -40.74 -13.29
CA ARG A 356 -1.90 -40.88 -14.72
C ARG A 356 -3.12 -41.13 -15.62
N GLU A 357 -4.11 -41.89 -15.16
CA GLU A 357 -5.37 -42.11 -15.88
C GLU A 357 -6.18 -40.82 -16.01
N LEU A 358 -6.17 -39.96 -14.98
CA LEU A 358 -6.82 -38.63 -14.97
C LEU A 358 -6.09 -37.62 -15.85
N GLU A 359 -4.77 -37.66 -15.94
CA GLU A 359 -3.99 -36.79 -16.83
C GLU A 359 -4.23 -37.12 -18.33
N HIS A 360 -4.56 -38.37 -18.63
CA HIS A 360 -4.94 -38.81 -20.00
C HIS A 360 -6.43 -38.61 -20.32
N TYR A 361 -7.25 -38.28 -19.32
CA TYR A 361 -8.66 -37.98 -19.53
C TYR A 361 -8.81 -36.53 -20.01
N GLN A 362 -8.86 -36.36 -21.34
CA GLN A 362 -9.25 -35.09 -21.95
C GLN A 362 -10.78 -34.92 -21.82
N PRO A 363 -11.30 -34.02 -20.98
CA PRO A 363 -12.72 -33.96 -20.66
C PRO A 363 -13.60 -33.21 -21.67
N TRP A 364 -13.16 -32.96 -22.90
CA TRP A 364 -14.01 -32.30 -23.90
C TRP A 364 -13.85 -32.85 -25.31
N PRO A 365 -14.87 -33.53 -25.85
CA PRO A 365 -14.99 -33.73 -27.30
C PRO A 365 -15.23 -32.34 -27.92
N ARG A 366 -14.44 -32.00 -28.94
CA ARG A 366 -14.67 -30.83 -29.80
C ARG A 366 -16.08 -30.96 -30.38
N ALA A 367 -16.98 -30.04 -29.98
CA ALA A 367 -18.29 -29.93 -30.60
C ALA A 367 -18.11 -29.73 -32.12
N HIS A 368 -18.51 -30.70 -32.90
CA HIS A 368 -18.63 -30.60 -34.36
C HIS A 368 -19.51 -29.37 -34.67
N ARG A 369 -18.92 -28.37 -35.34
CA ARG A 369 -19.70 -27.41 -36.13
C ARG A 369 -20.39 -28.22 -37.25
N GLN A 370 -21.61 -28.63 -37.01
CA GLN A 370 -22.52 -28.94 -38.12
C GLN A 370 -23.02 -27.63 -38.70
N GLY A 371 -22.69 -27.42 -39.97
CA GLY A 371 -23.20 -26.33 -40.78
C GLY A 371 -24.74 -26.37 -40.84
N ARG A 372 -25.32 -25.23 -40.90
CA ARG A 372 -26.65 -25.02 -41.49
C ARG A 372 -26.47 -24.09 -42.69
N ASN A 373 -26.88 -24.65 -43.80
CA ASN A 373 -27.22 -23.94 -45.03
C ASN A 373 -28.22 -22.83 -44.83
#